data_991f2433854f23d411b1d1f18ed3ac53
#
_entry.id   991f2433854f23d411b1d1f18ed3ac53
#
_cell.length_a   1.000
_cell.length_b   1.000
_cell.length_c   1.000
_cell.angle_alpha   90.00
_cell.angle_beta   90.00
_cell.angle_gamma   90.00
#
_symmetry.space_group_name_H-M   'P 1'
#
loop_
_entity.id
_entity.type
_entity.pdbx_description
1 polymer ?
#
loop_
_entity_poly.entity_id
_entity_poly.type
_entity_poly.pdbx_seq_one_letter_code
_entity_poly.pdbx_strand_id
1 'polypeptide(L)'
;MLASGPQRVRALSYLSKELGAKAKGGADAPLEPLRIVLLRHGESEWNASKRFSGWVDIDLTDKGRLEAARAGKLLKLHGYEFDEAHASVLKRAVRTLWTALHSSNQHWIPVKHTWRLNERHYGALTGLSKTDAEEQLGKEMLLKYRRGYAVEPLPMTEDHPMWTGADRRYRDLGPLLPMGESLRQCHDRVLPYWYESIVPSVRGGKQVLVAAHNNVIRCLCKHLDGIADDDLRHLEIPTGCECGPLSLD
;
A
#
# COMPACT_ATOMS: atom_id res chain seq x y z
N MET A 1 24.18 -8.91 8.90
CA MET A 1 23.37 -9.87 9.68
C MET A 1 21.91 -9.57 9.37
N LEU A 2 21.28 -10.43 8.58
CA LEU A 2 19.87 -10.32 8.19
C LEU A 2 19.06 -10.93 9.35
N ALA A 3 18.24 -10.12 10.00
CA ALA A 3 17.30 -10.60 10.99
C ALA A 3 16.23 -11.45 10.30
N SER A 4 16.38 -12.75 10.39
CA SER A 4 15.37 -13.75 10.08
C SER A 4 14.44 -13.84 11.29
N GLY A 5 13.25 -13.26 11.20
CA GLY A 5 12.23 -13.34 12.23
C GLY A 5 10.92 -13.93 11.70
N PRO A 6 10.19 -14.70 12.49
CA PRO A 6 9.03 -15.51 12.08
C PRO A 6 7.74 -14.71 11.82
N GLN A 7 7.81 -13.39 11.68
CA GLN A 7 6.63 -12.51 11.47
C GLN A 7 6.09 -12.48 10.03
N ARG A 8 6.78 -13.09 9.07
CA ARG A 8 6.40 -13.07 7.65
C ARG A 8 5.30 -14.05 7.25
N VAL A 9 4.97 -15.01 8.09
CA VAL A 9 4.11 -16.17 7.73
C VAL A 9 2.67 -16.06 8.27
N ARG A 10 2.35 -15.08 9.12
CA ARG A 10 1.03 -15.03 9.80
C ARG A 10 -0.12 -14.39 9.02
N ALA A 11 0.14 -13.59 8.00
CA ALA A 11 -0.88 -12.76 7.33
C ALA A 11 -1.96 -13.56 6.56
N LEU A 12 -1.65 -14.76 6.10
CA LEU A 12 -2.55 -15.52 5.21
C LEU A 12 -3.44 -16.53 5.87
N SER A 13 -3.09 -17.00 7.05
CA SER A 13 -4.01 -17.86 7.80
C SER A 13 -5.32 -17.15 8.15
N TYR A 14 -5.29 -15.80 8.18
CA TYR A 14 -6.47 -14.96 8.43
C TYR A 14 -7.36 -14.81 7.19
N LEU A 15 -6.78 -14.59 6.01
CA LEU A 15 -7.52 -14.51 4.73
C LEU A 15 -8.31 -15.79 4.45
N SER A 16 -7.75 -16.96 4.73
CA SER A 16 -8.47 -18.23 4.55
C SER A 16 -9.63 -18.39 5.52
N LYS A 17 -9.52 -17.86 6.75
CA LYS A 17 -10.60 -17.90 7.74
C LYS A 17 -11.73 -16.91 7.45
N GLU A 18 -11.40 -15.67 7.05
CA GLU A 18 -12.42 -14.65 6.74
C GLU A 18 -13.04 -14.80 5.35
N LEU A 19 -12.23 -15.21 4.35
CA LEU A 19 -12.69 -15.27 2.96
C LEU A 19 -13.39 -16.57 2.60
N GLY A 20 -13.28 -17.61 3.41
CA GLY A 20 -13.86 -18.93 3.13
C GLY A 20 -13.25 -19.53 1.86
N ALA A 21 -12.55 -20.64 1.97
CA ALA A 21 -12.00 -21.33 0.82
C ALA A 21 -13.13 -21.81 -0.11
N LYS A 22 -13.07 -21.49 -1.41
CA LYS A 22 -13.95 -22.08 -2.42
C LYS A 22 -13.24 -23.24 -3.08
N ALA A 23 -13.88 -24.42 -3.08
CA ALA A 23 -13.45 -25.55 -3.89
C ALA A 23 -13.72 -25.25 -5.37
N LYS A 24 -12.69 -25.26 -6.22
CA LYS A 24 -12.84 -25.43 -7.66
C LYS A 24 -12.81 -26.93 -7.94
N GLY A 25 -13.97 -27.54 -8.07
CA GLY A 25 -14.10 -28.99 -8.31
C GLY A 25 -14.99 -29.68 -7.28
N GLY A 26 -15.28 -30.98 -7.48
CA GLY A 26 -16.13 -31.76 -6.57
C GLY A 26 -15.64 -31.78 -5.12
N ALA A 27 -16.46 -32.31 -4.22
CA ALA A 27 -16.31 -32.25 -2.76
C ALA A 27 -14.94 -32.67 -2.15
N ASP A 28 -14.06 -33.31 -2.92
CA ASP A 28 -12.76 -33.83 -2.49
C ASP A 28 -11.55 -33.10 -3.13
N ALA A 29 -11.74 -31.99 -3.87
CA ALA A 29 -10.62 -31.24 -4.42
C ALA A 29 -9.94 -30.40 -3.33
N PRO A 30 -8.59 -30.37 -3.26
CA PRO A 30 -7.88 -29.51 -2.31
C PRO A 30 -8.26 -28.05 -2.57
N LEU A 31 -8.51 -27.31 -1.49
CA LEU A 31 -8.86 -25.90 -1.56
C LEU A 31 -7.65 -25.11 -2.10
N GLU A 32 -7.79 -24.54 -3.30
CA GLU A 32 -6.78 -23.63 -3.83
C GLU A 32 -6.67 -22.39 -2.91
N PRO A 33 -5.46 -22.03 -2.47
CA PRO A 33 -5.29 -20.87 -1.60
C PRO A 33 -5.66 -19.60 -2.36
N LEU A 34 -6.48 -18.76 -1.72
CA LEU A 34 -6.79 -17.44 -2.23
C LEU A 34 -5.53 -16.58 -2.21
N ARG A 35 -5.14 -16.00 -3.35
CA ARG A 35 -3.89 -15.26 -3.45
C ARG A 35 -4.13 -13.78 -3.70
N ILE A 36 -3.52 -12.96 -2.85
CA ILE A 36 -3.39 -11.53 -3.04
C ILE A 36 -1.92 -11.13 -2.87
N VAL A 37 -1.43 -10.29 -3.75
CA VAL A 37 -0.09 -9.73 -3.65
C VAL A 37 -0.19 -8.23 -3.38
N LEU A 38 0.44 -7.78 -2.31
CA LEU A 38 0.56 -6.36 -1.97
C LEU A 38 1.95 -5.87 -2.40
N LEU A 39 2.00 -4.97 -3.38
CA LEU A 39 3.22 -4.42 -3.93
C LEU A 39 3.38 -2.96 -3.50
N ARG A 40 4.43 -2.64 -2.73
CA ARG A 40 4.79 -1.25 -2.48
C ARG A 40 5.47 -0.66 -3.71
N HIS A 41 5.11 0.58 -4.06
CA HIS A 41 5.78 1.31 -5.14
C HIS A 41 7.29 1.37 -4.95
N GLY A 42 8.04 1.40 -6.06
CA GLY A 42 9.49 1.59 -6.09
C GLY A 42 9.92 2.93 -5.49
N GLU A 43 11.22 3.11 -5.27
CA GLU A 43 11.75 4.36 -4.73
C GLU A 43 11.28 5.56 -5.55
N SER A 44 10.70 6.57 -4.88
CA SER A 44 10.35 7.87 -5.48
C SER A 44 11.42 8.92 -5.21
N GLU A 45 11.42 10.01 -5.98
CA GLU A 45 12.33 11.14 -5.80
C GLU A 45 12.32 11.67 -4.36
N TRP A 46 11.14 11.70 -3.72
CA TRP A 46 11.00 12.15 -2.34
C TRP A 46 11.31 11.06 -1.30
N ASN A 47 11.30 9.78 -1.69
CA ASN A 47 11.91 8.75 -0.83
C ASN A 47 13.44 8.94 -0.79
N ALA A 48 14.08 9.15 -1.95
CA ALA A 48 15.52 9.40 -2.06
C ALA A 48 15.95 10.65 -1.28
N SER A 49 15.20 11.75 -1.41
CA SER A 49 15.46 13.01 -0.68
C SER A 49 14.87 13.05 0.75
N LYS A 50 14.31 11.92 1.24
CA LYS A 50 13.76 11.75 2.60
C LYS A 50 12.68 12.77 2.98
N ARG A 51 11.82 13.17 2.02
CA ARG A 51 10.69 14.10 2.22
C ARG A 51 9.37 13.36 2.45
N PHE A 52 8.44 14.04 3.12
CA PHE A 52 7.07 13.58 3.29
C PHE A 52 6.27 13.82 2.01
N SER A 53 5.88 12.74 1.32
CA SER A 53 5.20 12.84 0.02
C SER A 53 3.68 12.94 0.13
N GLY A 54 3.06 12.17 1.02
CA GLY A 54 1.60 12.11 1.14
C GLY A 54 0.90 11.90 -0.22
N TRP A 55 -0.02 12.81 -0.53
CA TRP A 55 -0.80 12.80 -1.78
C TRP A 55 -0.15 13.58 -2.93
N VAL A 56 1.01 14.20 -2.72
CA VAL A 56 1.74 14.84 -3.82
C VAL A 56 2.18 13.79 -4.84
N ASP A 57 2.02 14.13 -6.11
CA ASP A 57 2.20 13.20 -7.23
C ASP A 57 3.66 13.13 -7.72
N ILE A 58 4.54 12.62 -6.84
CA ILE A 58 5.98 12.46 -7.07
C ILE A 58 6.26 11.21 -7.90
N ASP A 59 7.24 11.31 -8.79
CA ASP A 59 7.64 10.21 -9.67
C ASP A 59 8.62 9.23 -9.02
N LEU A 60 8.83 8.10 -9.71
CA LEU A 60 9.88 7.13 -9.39
C LEU A 60 11.25 7.66 -9.81
N THR A 61 12.27 7.31 -9.03
CA THR A 61 13.66 7.38 -9.48
C THR A 61 13.95 6.27 -10.50
N ASP A 62 15.10 6.36 -11.19
CA ASP A 62 15.54 5.25 -12.07
C ASP A 62 15.71 3.95 -11.27
N LYS A 63 16.22 4.05 -10.04
CA LYS A 63 16.28 2.92 -9.11
C LYS A 63 14.89 2.36 -8.83
N GLY A 64 13.90 3.21 -8.55
CA GLY A 64 12.52 2.77 -8.31
C GLY A 64 11.88 2.08 -9.53
N ARG A 65 12.23 2.51 -10.75
CA ARG A 65 11.80 1.83 -11.99
C ARG A 65 12.44 0.44 -12.11
N LEU A 66 13.72 0.30 -11.77
CA LEU A 66 14.42 -0.99 -11.75
C LEU A 66 13.85 -1.92 -10.65
N GLU A 67 13.53 -1.38 -9.47
CA GLU A 67 12.86 -2.13 -8.41
C GLU A 67 11.50 -2.68 -8.91
N ALA A 68 10.68 -1.86 -9.55
CA ALA A 68 9.41 -2.27 -10.13
C ALA A 68 9.55 -3.35 -11.22
N ALA A 69 10.55 -3.20 -12.10
CA ALA A 69 10.83 -4.21 -13.13
C ALA A 69 11.31 -5.54 -12.52
N ARG A 70 12.14 -5.47 -11.48
CA ARG A 70 12.60 -6.65 -10.74
C ARG A 70 11.43 -7.37 -10.07
N ALA A 71 10.53 -6.63 -9.42
CA ALA A 71 9.33 -7.19 -8.82
C ALA A 71 8.50 -7.97 -9.85
N GLY A 72 8.23 -7.40 -11.02
CA GLY A 72 7.51 -8.11 -12.09
C GLY A 72 8.22 -9.37 -12.58
N LYS A 73 9.55 -9.36 -12.70
CA LYS A 73 10.33 -10.55 -13.06
C LYS A 73 10.23 -11.65 -11.99
N LEU A 74 10.26 -11.27 -10.72
CA LEU A 74 10.12 -12.21 -9.60
C LEU A 74 8.71 -12.80 -9.57
N LEU A 75 7.66 -11.99 -9.74
CA LEU A 75 6.27 -12.47 -9.87
C LEU A 75 6.15 -13.52 -10.97
N LYS A 76 6.74 -13.25 -12.15
CA LYS A 76 6.76 -14.20 -13.26
C LYS A 76 7.55 -15.47 -12.91
N LEU A 77 8.72 -15.33 -12.31
CA LEU A 77 9.59 -16.46 -11.94
C LEU A 77 8.88 -17.41 -10.95
N HIS A 78 8.08 -16.85 -10.05
CA HIS A 78 7.31 -17.63 -9.07
C HIS A 78 5.93 -18.06 -9.57
N GLY A 79 5.64 -17.89 -10.86
CA GLY A 79 4.39 -18.38 -11.48
C GLY A 79 3.13 -17.63 -11.04
N TYR A 80 3.26 -16.34 -10.62
CA TYR A 80 2.08 -15.53 -10.32
C TYR A 80 1.35 -15.11 -11.58
N GLU A 81 0.09 -15.49 -11.66
CA GLU A 81 -0.84 -15.06 -12.70
C GLU A 81 -1.99 -14.31 -12.04
N PHE A 82 -2.25 -13.08 -12.48
CA PHE A 82 -3.27 -12.22 -11.89
C PHE A 82 -4.47 -12.08 -12.83
N ASP A 83 -5.67 -12.05 -12.24
CA ASP A 83 -6.93 -11.81 -12.97
C ASP A 83 -7.27 -10.32 -13.02
N GLU A 84 -6.82 -9.56 -12.04
CA GLU A 84 -6.98 -8.10 -12.00
C GLU A 84 -5.97 -7.44 -11.06
N ALA A 85 -5.77 -6.14 -11.26
CA ALA A 85 -4.92 -5.35 -10.38
C ALA A 85 -5.61 -4.07 -9.90
N HIS A 86 -5.19 -3.59 -8.73
CA HIS A 86 -5.65 -2.34 -8.13
C HIS A 86 -4.45 -1.45 -7.82
N ALA A 87 -4.61 -0.15 -8.02
CA ALA A 87 -3.59 0.82 -7.64
C ALA A 87 -4.19 2.10 -7.08
N SER A 88 -3.38 2.87 -6.35
CA SER A 88 -3.70 4.26 -6.07
C SER A 88 -3.69 5.09 -7.35
N VAL A 89 -4.15 6.35 -7.25
CA VAL A 89 -4.10 7.29 -8.38
C VAL A 89 -2.78 8.07 -8.46
N LEU A 90 -1.81 7.77 -7.58
CA LEU A 90 -0.51 8.43 -7.55
C LEU A 90 0.46 7.78 -8.52
N LYS A 91 1.13 8.60 -9.36
CA LYS A 91 1.97 8.11 -10.47
C LYS A 91 3.03 7.09 -10.06
N ARG A 92 3.64 7.22 -8.87
CA ARG A 92 4.63 6.27 -8.39
C ARG A 92 4.08 4.85 -8.22
N ALA A 93 2.83 4.70 -7.74
CA ALA A 93 2.19 3.40 -7.63
C ALA A 93 1.70 2.90 -9.00
N VAL A 94 1.11 3.78 -9.80
CA VAL A 94 0.65 3.48 -11.16
C VAL A 94 1.82 3.00 -12.03
N ARG A 95 2.94 3.74 -12.05
CA ARG A 95 4.14 3.36 -12.83
C ARG A 95 4.78 2.07 -12.32
N THR A 96 4.81 1.87 -11.00
CA THR A 96 5.28 0.60 -10.42
C THR A 96 4.43 -0.56 -10.92
N LEU A 97 3.09 -0.45 -10.84
CA LEU A 97 2.18 -1.48 -11.31
C LEU A 97 2.39 -1.78 -12.80
N TRP A 98 2.36 -0.76 -13.66
CA TRP A 98 2.55 -0.95 -15.10
C TRP A 98 3.90 -1.58 -15.44
N THR A 99 4.98 -1.16 -14.78
CA THR A 99 6.31 -1.73 -14.99
C THR A 99 6.38 -3.19 -14.53
N ALA A 100 5.75 -3.53 -13.40
CA ALA A 100 5.69 -4.90 -12.91
C ALA A 100 4.85 -5.80 -13.83
N LEU A 101 3.67 -5.35 -14.26
CA LEU A 101 2.81 -6.08 -15.20
C LEU A 101 3.49 -6.27 -16.57
N HIS A 102 4.20 -5.25 -17.07
CA HIS A 102 4.98 -5.37 -18.30
C HIS A 102 6.08 -6.44 -18.14
N SER A 103 6.83 -6.39 -17.03
CA SER A 103 7.95 -7.31 -16.79
C SER A 103 7.49 -8.76 -16.51
N SER A 104 6.25 -8.95 -16.07
CA SER A 104 5.63 -10.27 -15.89
C SER A 104 4.83 -10.74 -17.11
N ASN A 105 4.73 -9.95 -18.20
CA ASN A 105 3.90 -10.19 -19.39
C ASN A 105 2.39 -10.27 -19.09
N GLN A 106 1.91 -9.51 -18.10
CA GLN A 106 0.51 -9.49 -17.68
C GLN A 106 -0.14 -8.10 -17.82
N HIS A 107 0.38 -7.22 -18.66
CA HIS A 107 -0.12 -5.84 -18.85
C HIS A 107 -1.53 -5.77 -19.48
N TRP A 108 -2.08 -6.90 -19.91
CA TRP A 108 -3.42 -7.03 -20.49
C TRP A 108 -4.55 -7.15 -19.45
N ILE A 109 -4.22 -7.43 -18.18
CA ILE A 109 -5.24 -7.62 -17.14
C ILE A 109 -5.96 -6.30 -16.82
N PRO A 110 -7.23 -6.34 -16.37
CA PRO A 110 -7.95 -5.15 -15.91
C PRO A 110 -7.25 -4.48 -14.72
N VAL A 111 -7.15 -3.16 -14.77
CA VAL A 111 -6.58 -2.35 -13.68
C VAL A 111 -7.60 -1.34 -13.19
N LYS A 112 -7.84 -1.33 -11.88
CA LYS A 112 -8.71 -0.36 -11.20
C LYS A 112 -7.89 0.62 -10.39
N HIS A 113 -8.17 1.91 -10.55
CA HIS A 113 -7.51 2.97 -9.81
C HIS A 113 -8.47 3.61 -8.79
N THR A 114 -7.98 3.86 -7.57
CA THR A 114 -8.77 4.52 -6.54
C THR A 114 -7.90 5.40 -5.63
N TRP A 115 -8.41 6.58 -5.29
CA TRP A 115 -7.80 7.44 -4.29
C TRP A 115 -7.77 6.81 -2.88
N ARG A 116 -8.66 5.86 -2.61
CA ARG A 116 -8.70 5.15 -1.32
C ARG A 116 -7.43 4.34 -1.05
N LEU A 117 -6.66 4.02 -2.09
CA LEU A 117 -5.33 3.39 -1.97
C LEU A 117 -4.17 4.40 -1.99
N ASN A 118 -4.42 5.73 -2.01
CA ASN A 118 -3.36 6.73 -1.89
C ASN A 118 -2.61 6.58 -0.55
N GLU A 119 -1.37 7.04 -0.53
CA GLU A 119 -0.57 7.11 0.70
C GLU A 119 -1.30 7.92 1.79
N ARG A 120 -0.98 7.69 3.05
CA ARG A 120 -1.45 8.50 4.17
C ARG A 120 -1.16 9.98 3.91
N HIS A 121 -2.13 10.84 4.14
CA HIS A 121 -1.95 12.28 4.00
C HIS A 121 -1.18 12.83 5.21
N TYR A 122 -0.03 13.44 4.96
CA TYR A 122 0.84 13.92 6.04
C TYR A 122 0.52 15.33 6.56
N GLY A 123 -0.60 15.93 6.11
CA GLY A 123 -0.99 17.28 6.53
C GLY A 123 0.10 18.31 6.23
N ALA A 124 0.31 19.23 7.14
CA ALA A 124 1.31 20.31 7.03
C ALA A 124 2.76 19.81 6.94
N LEU A 125 3.05 18.54 7.23
CA LEU A 125 4.39 17.96 7.04
C LEU A 125 4.73 17.68 5.59
N THR A 126 3.75 17.70 4.68
CA THR A 126 3.94 17.38 3.26
C THR A 126 4.96 18.32 2.62
N GLY A 127 5.97 17.76 1.96
CA GLY A 127 7.05 18.53 1.33
C GLY A 127 8.26 18.79 2.24
N LEU A 128 8.11 18.74 3.56
CA LEU A 128 9.25 18.88 4.47
C LEU A 128 10.19 17.69 4.37
N SER A 129 11.50 17.92 4.49
CA SER A 129 12.42 16.83 4.75
C SER A 129 12.22 16.29 6.16
N LYS A 130 12.64 15.05 6.40
CA LYS A 130 12.54 14.48 7.76
C LYS A 130 13.44 15.23 8.76
N THR A 131 14.53 15.82 8.30
CA THR A 131 15.45 16.64 9.11
C THR A 131 14.77 17.94 9.50
N ASP A 132 14.24 18.70 8.51
CA ASP A 132 13.55 19.97 8.77
C ASP A 132 12.34 19.76 9.70
N ALA A 133 11.60 18.68 9.52
CA ALA A 133 10.47 18.34 10.39
C ALA A 133 10.92 17.97 11.81
N GLU A 134 12.09 17.33 11.98
CA GLU A 134 12.65 17.03 13.30
C GLU A 134 13.14 18.29 14.01
N GLU A 135 13.74 19.23 13.27
CA GLU A 135 14.15 20.52 13.81
C GLU A 135 12.96 21.38 14.27
N GLN A 136 11.86 21.36 13.51
CA GLN A 136 10.65 22.13 13.83
C GLN A 136 9.81 21.55 14.98
N LEU A 137 9.68 20.23 15.04
CA LEU A 137 8.73 19.55 15.95
C LEU A 137 9.42 18.85 17.13
N GLY A 138 10.72 18.64 17.04
CA GLY A 138 11.45 17.74 17.93
C GLY A 138 11.24 16.27 17.61
N LYS A 139 12.22 15.46 17.97
CA LYS A 139 12.30 14.03 17.65
C LYS A 139 11.09 13.22 18.16
N GLU A 140 10.64 13.51 19.38
CA GLU A 140 9.54 12.78 20.02
C GLU A 140 8.22 12.99 19.28
N MET A 141 7.86 14.25 18.99
CA MET A 141 6.63 14.58 18.30
C MET A 141 6.64 14.05 16.85
N LEU A 142 7.78 14.21 16.17
CA LEU A 142 7.93 13.64 14.81
C LEU A 142 7.77 12.11 14.81
N LEU A 143 8.31 11.43 15.82
CA LEU A 143 8.14 9.98 15.95
C LEU A 143 6.68 9.61 16.18
N LYS A 144 5.93 10.35 17.02
CA LYS A 144 4.50 10.17 17.24
C LYS A 144 3.71 10.33 15.93
N TYR A 145 3.96 11.37 15.14
CA TYR A 145 3.31 11.57 13.84
C TYR A 145 3.67 10.48 12.82
N ARG A 146 4.90 9.99 12.82
CA ARG A 146 5.35 8.98 11.84
C ARG A 146 4.90 7.57 12.17
N ARG A 147 4.85 7.20 13.46
CA ARG A 147 4.70 5.82 13.91
C ARG A 147 3.47 5.58 14.77
N GLY A 148 2.88 6.62 15.34
CA GLY A 148 1.66 6.50 16.12
C GLY A 148 0.47 6.09 15.24
N TYR A 149 -0.40 5.21 15.77
CA TYR A 149 -1.57 4.75 15.05
C TYR A 149 -2.67 5.82 14.99
N ALA A 150 -2.98 6.45 16.12
CA ALA A 150 -4.09 7.39 16.24
C ALA A 150 -3.68 8.87 16.22
N VAL A 151 -2.38 9.18 16.13
CA VAL A 151 -1.87 10.55 16.17
C VAL A 151 -1.99 11.19 14.80
N GLU A 152 -2.81 12.23 14.70
CA GLU A 152 -3.03 13.00 13.48
C GLU A 152 -1.99 14.12 13.36
N PRO A 153 -1.36 14.31 12.18
CA PRO A 153 -0.48 15.45 11.96
C PRO A 153 -1.30 16.75 11.87
N LEU A 154 -0.64 17.91 12.05
CA LEU A 154 -1.29 19.19 11.81
C LEU A 154 -1.92 19.22 10.40
N PRO A 155 -3.15 19.74 10.26
CA PRO A 155 -3.82 19.76 8.98
C PRO A 155 -3.09 20.65 7.97
N MET A 156 -3.12 20.27 6.71
CA MET A 156 -2.73 21.11 5.59
C MET A 156 -3.82 22.17 5.36
N THR A 157 -3.42 23.39 5.04
CA THR A 157 -4.35 24.45 4.63
C THR A 157 -4.37 24.60 3.12
N GLU A 158 -5.39 25.26 2.57
CA GLU A 158 -5.53 25.42 1.11
C GLU A 158 -4.44 26.30 0.48
N ASP A 159 -3.82 27.18 1.26
CA ASP A 159 -2.69 28.01 0.87
C ASP A 159 -1.34 27.29 0.92
N HIS A 160 -1.31 26.04 1.39
CA HIS A 160 -0.08 25.27 1.46
C HIS A 160 0.49 25.00 0.06
N PRO A 161 1.81 25.19 -0.20
CA PRO A 161 2.40 25.03 -1.54
C PRO A 161 2.17 23.64 -2.17
N MET A 162 1.93 22.63 -1.35
CA MET A 162 1.67 21.26 -1.79
C MET A 162 0.19 20.90 -1.70
N TRP A 163 -0.71 21.87 -1.69
CA TRP A 163 -2.14 21.64 -1.69
C TRP A 163 -2.59 20.82 -2.89
N THR A 164 -3.31 19.73 -2.65
CA THR A 164 -3.75 18.81 -3.71
C THR A 164 -5.24 18.87 -3.99
N GLY A 165 -6.02 19.67 -3.24
CA GLY A 165 -7.48 19.75 -3.39
C GLY A 165 -7.94 20.33 -4.74
N ALA A 166 -7.11 21.12 -5.40
CA ALA A 166 -7.38 21.64 -6.75
C ALA A 166 -7.13 20.60 -7.87
N ASP A 167 -6.52 19.45 -7.56
CA ASP A 167 -6.27 18.41 -8.55
C ASP A 167 -7.59 17.77 -9.02
N ARG A 168 -7.77 17.67 -10.35
CA ARG A 168 -8.97 17.08 -10.96
C ARG A 168 -9.31 15.67 -10.46
N ARG A 169 -8.35 14.93 -9.94
CA ARG A 169 -8.54 13.58 -9.37
C ARG A 169 -9.33 13.60 -8.06
N TYR A 170 -9.37 14.74 -7.37
CA TYR A 170 -9.91 14.88 -6.03
C TYR A 170 -11.05 15.91 -5.90
N ARG A 171 -11.35 16.66 -6.96
CA ARG A 171 -12.35 17.75 -6.95
C ARG A 171 -13.73 17.32 -6.46
N ASP A 172 -14.09 16.06 -6.68
CA ASP A 172 -15.41 15.53 -6.33
C ASP A 172 -15.44 14.88 -4.93
N LEU A 173 -14.33 14.94 -4.18
CA LEU A 173 -14.26 14.35 -2.85
C LEU A 173 -14.93 15.22 -1.78
N GLY A 174 -14.96 16.54 -1.96
CA GLY A 174 -15.55 17.46 -0.97
C GLY A 174 -14.99 17.18 0.44
N PRO A 175 -15.85 16.91 1.43
CA PRO A 175 -15.43 16.69 2.80
C PRO A 175 -14.63 15.38 3.02
N LEU A 176 -14.57 14.50 2.03
CA LEU A 176 -13.74 13.28 2.08
C LEU A 176 -12.27 13.54 1.74
N LEU A 177 -11.93 14.75 1.27
CA LEU A 177 -10.54 15.13 1.03
C LEU A 177 -9.81 15.29 2.38
N PRO A 178 -8.80 14.48 2.69
CA PRO A 178 -8.12 14.60 3.97
C PRO A 178 -7.20 15.83 3.98
N MET A 179 -7.25 16.59 5.07
CA MET A 179 -6.31 17.68 5.35
C MET A 179 -5.07 17.17 6.12
N GLY A 180 -5.15 15.99 6.69
CA GLY A 180 -4.14 15.24 7.42
C GLY A 180 -4.74 13.91 7.84
N GLU A 181 -3.94 12.87 7.94
CA GLU A 181 -4.40 11.55 8.38
C GLU A 181 -3.48 10.96 9.45
N SER A 182 -4.04 10.53 10.56
CA SER A 182 -3.42 9.49 11.39
C SER A 182 -3.37 8.16 10.60
N LEU A 183 -2.63 7.19 11.09
CA LEU A 183 -2.64 5.87 10.45
C LEU A 183 -4.02 5.17 10.58
N ARG A 184 -4.77 5.46 11.66
CA ARG A 184 -6.14 4.98 11.85
C ARG A 184 -7.07 5.53 10.77
N GLN A 185 -7.06 6.84 10.51
CA GLN A 185 -7.89 7.45 9.46
C GLN A 185 -7.54 6.92 8.06
N CYS A 186 -6.24 6.71 7.79
CA CYS A 186 -5.80 6.04 6.57
C CYS A 186 -6.38 4.61 6.47
N HIS A 187 -6.37 3.85 7.56
CA HIS A 187 -6.96 2.51 7.65
C HIS A 187 -8.47 2.55 7.38
N ASP A 188 -9.19 3.45 8.08
CA ASP A 188 -10.64 3.61 7.94
C ASP A 188 -11.04 4.02 6.50
N ARG A 189 -10.19 4.77 5.79
CA ARG A 189 -10.36 5.13 4.38
C ARG A 189 -10.15 3.95 3.43
N VAL A 190 -9.21 3.07 3.73
CA VAL A 190 -8.84 1.92 2.88
C VAL A 190 -9.87 0.80 2.98
N LEU A 191 -10.37 0.51 4.18
CA LEU A 191 -11.23 -0.64 4.44
C LEU A 191 -12.52 -0.71 3.61
N PRO A 192 -13.28 0.37 3.36
CA PRO A 192 -14.45 0.30 2.49
C PRO A 192 -14.11 -0.24 1.09
N TYR A 193 -13.02 0.24 0.48
CA TYR A 193 -12.59 -0.26 -0.82
C TYR A 193 -12.10 -1.72 -0.77
N TRP A 194 -11.44 -2.09 0.31
CA TRP A 194 -11.04 -3.47 0.56
C TRP A 194 -12.25 -4.41 0.53
N TYR A 195 -13.29 -4.11 1.29
CA TYR A 195 -14.47 -4.95 1.40
C TYR A 195 -15.41 -4.87 0.18
N GLU A 196 -15.50 -3.73 -0.48
CA GLU A 196 -16.43 -3.53 -1.61
C GLU A 196 -15.85 -4.00 -2.95
N SER A 197 -14.52 -4.00 -3.10
CA SER A 197 -13.89 -4.27 -4.40
C SER A 197 -12.89 -5.42 -4.36
N ILE A 198 -11.97 -5.45 -3.39
CA ILE A 198 -10.88 -6.44 -3.38
C ILE A 198 -11.38 -7.77 -2.85
N VAL A 199 -12.03 -7.78 -1.69
CA VAL A 199 -12.56 -9.02 -1.07
C VAL A 199 -13.50 -9.80 -1.98
N PRO A 200 -14.50 -9.18 -2.66
CA PRO A 200 -15.38 -9.91 -3.58
C PRO A 200 -14.63 -10.57 -4.74
N SER A 201 -13.60 -9.89 -5.28
CA SER A 201 -12.78 -10.45 -6.36
C SER A 201 -12.00 -11.68 -5.89
N VAL A 202 -11.33 -11.56 -4.73
CA VAL A 202 -10.58 -12.68 -4.13
C VAL A 202 -11.50 -13.83 -3.76
N ARG A 203 -12.66 -13.56 -3.13
CA ARG A 203 -13.69 -14.57 -2.84
C ARG A 203 -14.27 -15.23 -4.09
N GLY A 204 -14.29 -14.50 -5.20
CA GLY A 204 -14.63 -15.02 -6.52
C GLY A 204 -13.60 -15.99 -7.11
N GLY A 205 -12.47 -16.20 -6.43
CA GLY A 205 -11.38 -17.07 -6.87
C GLY A 205 -10.34 -16.37 -7.75
N LYS A 206 -10.38 -15.02 -7.86
CA LYS A 206 -9.39 -14.25 -8.61
C LYS A 206 -8.09 -14.08 -7.84
N GLN A 207 -6.99 -14.10 -8.56
CA GLN A 207 -5.69 -13.68 -8.06
C GLN A 207 -5.52 -12.18 -8.28
N VAL A 208 -5.29 -11.44 -7.20
CA VAL A 208 -5.34 -9.98 -7.21
C VAL A 208 -3.99 -9.37 -6.86
N LEU A 209 -3.54 -8.39 -7.66
CA LEU A 209 -2.36 -7.58 -7.39
C LEU A 209 -2.78 -6.18 -6.92
N VAL A 210 -2.26 -5.72 -5.77
CA VAL A 210 -2.52 -4.37 -5.24
C VAL A 210 -1.23 -3.58 -5.14
N ALA A 211 -1.07 -2.57 -5.98
CA ALA A 211 0.08 -1.65 -5.94
C ALA A 211 -0.28 -0.40 -5.13
N ALA A 212 0.37 -0.24 -3.99
CA ALA A 212 0.05 0.82 -3.05
C ALA A 212 1.30 1.40 -2.35
N HIS A 213 1.13 1.91 -1.15
CA HIS A 213 2.11 2.70 -0.41
C HIS A 213 2.38 2.08 0.96
N ASN A 214 3.48 2.52 1.59
CA ASN A 214 3.93 1.97 2.87
C ASN A 214 2.82 1.93 3.93
N ASN A 215 2.13 3.06 4.18
CA ASN A 215 1.13 3.10 5.23
C ASN A 215 -0.16 2.34 4.86
N VAL A 216 -0.58 2.36 3.60
CA VAL A 216 -1.71 1.57 3.11
C VAL A 216 -1.46 0.07 3.30
N ILE A 217 -0.29 -0.41 2.91
CA ILE A 217 0.06 -1.83 3.08
C ILE A 217 0.15 -2.18 4.57
N ARG A 218 0.72 -1.31 5.40
CA ARG A 218 0.74 -1.49 6.86
C ARG A 218 -0.67 -1.59 7.45
N CYS A 219 -1.62 -0.76 6.98
CA CYS A 219 -3.03 -0.83 7.38
C CYS A 219 -3.65 -2.18 6.98
N LEU A 220 -3.41 -2.64 5.76
CA LEU A 220 -3.91 -3.94 5.30
C LEU A 220 -3.30 -5.10 6.08
N CYS A 221 -1.99 -5.09 6.33
CA CYS A 221 -1.34 -6.10 7.17
C CYS A 221 -1.89 -6.07 8.60
N LYS A 222 -2.08 -4.87 9.19
CA LYS A 222 -2.71 -4.75 10.51
C LYS A 222 -4.08 -5.42 10.54
N HIS A 223 -4.90 -5.13 9.53
CA HIS A 223 -6.24 -5.67 9.43
C HIS A 223 -6.24 -7.20 9.28
N LEU A 224 -5.39 -7.70 8.39
CA LEU A 224 -5.32 -9.13 8.07
C LEU A 224 -4.70 -9.97 9.20
N ASP A 225 -3.69 -9.44 9.89
CA ASP A 225 -2.94 -10.16 10.93
C ASP A 225 -3.40 -9.85 12.36
N GLY A 226 -4.35 -8.93 12.52
CA GLY A 226 -4.77 -8.48 13.85
C GLY A 226 -3.64 -7.83 14.65
N ILE A 227 -2.69 -7.14 13.96
CA ILE A 227 -1.52 -6.53 14.62
C ILE A 227 -1.99 -5.46 15.60
N ALA A 228 -1.51 -5.49 16.84
CA ALA A 228 -1.80 -4.47 17.84
C ALA A 228 -1.27 -3.10 17.41
N ASP A 229 -1.91 -2.01 17.90
CA ASP A 229 -1.54 -0.63 17.54
C ASP A 229 -0.08 -0.31 17.88
N ASP A 230 0.40 -0.80 19.02
CA ASP A 230 1.77 -0.59 19.48
C ASP A 230 2.80 -1.38 18.67
N ASP A 231 2.45 -2.55 18.16
CA ASP A 231 3.34 -3.39 17.35
C ASP A 231 3.46 -2.90 15.91
N LEU A 232 2.44 -2.20 15.43
CA LEU A 232 2.41 -1.66 14.07
C LEU A 232 3.58 -0.71 13.78
N ARG A 233 4.10 0.01 14.80
CA ARG A 233 5.27 0.90 14.66
C ARG A 233 6.53 0.19 14.15
N HIS A 234 6.64 -1.12 14.38
CA HIS A 234 7.80 -1.94 14.00
C HIS A 234 7.65 -2.55 12.59
N LEU A 235 6.44 -2.51 12.02
CA LEU A 235 6.21 -3.04 10.68
C LEU A 235 6.74 -2.06 9.63
N GLU A 236 7.74 -2.47 8.87
CA GLU A 236 8.27 -1.74 7.71
C GLU A 236 8.09 -2.55 6.44
N ILE A 237 7.63 -1.87 5.39
CA ILE A 237 7.47 -2.44 4.05
C ILE A 237 8.55 -1.81 3.16
N PRO A 238 9.57 -2.54 2.71
CA PRO A 238 10.60 -2.02 1.80
C PRO A 238 10.02 -1.58 0.44
N THR A 239 10.70 -0.65 -0.27
CA THR A 239 10.32 -0.24 -1.64
C THR A 239 10.59 -1.37 -2.63
N GLY A 240 9.73 -1.53 -3.64
CA GLY A 240 9.88 -2.57 -4.65
C GLY A 240 9.93 -3.98 -4.07
N CYS A 241 9.60 -4.14 -2.81
CA CYS A 241 9.55 -5.44 -2.17
C CYS A 241 8.17 -6.05 -2.41
N GLU A 242 8.18 -7.24 -2.95
CA GLU A 242 7.09 -8.16 -2.81
C GLU A 242 6.99 -8.54 -1.34
N CYS A 243 5.84 -8.29 -0.72
CA CYS A 243 5.40 -9.20 0.31
C CYS A 243 5.11 -10.48 -0.45
N GLY A 244 6.06 -11.42 -0.43
CA GLY A 244 5.99 -12.68 -1.19
C GLY A 244 4.71 -13.43 -0.93
N PRO A 245 4.47 -14.50 -1.72
CA PRO A 245 3.25 -15.26 -1.51
C PRO A 245 3.24 -15.66 -0.07
N LEU A 246 2.25 -15.24 0.48
CA LEU A 246 1.73 -15.78 1.66
C LEU A 246 1.20 -17.16 1.22
N SER A 247 2.02 -18.21 1.21
CA SER A 247 1.55 -19.58 1.07
C SER A 247 0.98 -20.01 2.41
N LEU A 248 -0.21 -20.55 2.36
CA LEU A 248 -0.80 -21.31 3.43
C LEU A 248 -0.26 -22.73 3.32
N ASP A 249 0.68 -23.11 4.16
CA ASP A 249 0.90 -24.49 4.54
C ASP A 249 0.05 -24.82 5.76
#